data_0378d8207e795000be4b8fc8a94cc14f
#
_entry.id   0378d8207e795000be4b8fc8a94cc14f
#
_cell.length_a   1.000
_cell.length_b   1.000
_cell.length_c   1.000
_cell.angle_alpha   90.00
_cell.angle_beta   90.00
_cell.angle_gamma   90.00
#
_symmetry.space_group_name_H-M   'P 1'
#
loop_
_entity.id
_entity.type
_entity.pdbx_description
1 polymer ?
#
loop_
_entity_poly.entity_id
_entity_poly.type
_entity_poly.pdbx_seq_one_letter_code
_entity_poly.pdbx_strand_id
1 'polypeptide(L)'
;MSNKNIFEGNRAAWNQASKYHQKARKNSLLKGFENRDFTTFNSDYDNVVVNKLKHINFDGKIIAQMQCQNGRELLSLMKFGAKEAIGFDISDIAISEAEQLAETAKLSAKFVRTNILEIDDKYNDY
;
A
#
# COMPACT_ATOMS: atom_id res chain seq x y z
N MET A 1 24.47 -1.00 -19.85
CA MET A 1 23.99 -0.64 -18.52
C MET A 1 23.39 -1.86 -17.86
N SER A 2 23.79 -2.19 -16.65
CA SER A 2 23.26 -3.37 -15.97
C SER A 2 21.83 -3.13 -15.50
N ASN A 3 21.03 -4.19 -15.34
CA ASN A 3 19.68 -4.12 -14.79
C ASN A 3 19.68 -3.49 -13.38
N LYS A 4 20.75 -3.71 -12.61
CA LYS A 4 20.92 -3.14 -11.28
C LYS A 4 20.92 -1.61 -11.32
N ASN A 5 21.60 -1.00 -12.30
CA ASN A 5 21.65 0.47 -12.43
C ASN A 5 20.29 1.05 -12.80
N ILE A 6 19.55 0.36 -13.66
CA ILE A 6 18.17 0.76 -14.01
C ILE A 6 17.27 0.68 -12.79
N PHE A 7 17.37 -0.40 -12.03
CA PHE A 7 16.60 -0.59 -10.80
C PHE A 7 16.87 0.51 -9.77
N GLU A 8 18.15 0.82 -9.50
CA GLU A 8 18.52 1.86 -8.53
C GLU A 8 18.09 3.25 -9.02
N GLY A 9 18.15 3.52 -10.32
CA GLY A 9 17.65 4.76 -10.91
C GLY A 9 16.15 4.91 -10.70
N ASN A 10 15.38 3.86 -10.91
CA ASN A 10 13.93 3.84 -10.68
C ASN A 10 13.62 4.03 -9.20
N ARG A 11 14.36 3.34 -8.33
CA ARG A 11 14.20 3.47 -6.89
C ARG A 11 14.39 4.92 -6.43
N ALA A 12 15.47 5.57 -6.88
CA ALA A 12 15.76 6.96 -6.54
C ALA A 12 14.66 7.91 -7.04
N ALA A 13 14.18 7.70 -8.27
CA ALA A 13 13.10 8.52 -8.84
C ALA A 13 11.81 8.39 -8.06
N TRP A 14 11.41 7.17 -7.68
CA TRP A 14 10.21 6.94 -6.90
C TRP A 14 10.33 7.47 -5.48
N ASN A 15 11.52 7.40 -4.87
CA ASN A 15 11.75 8.02 -3.57
C ASN A 15 11.56 9.54 -3.63
N GLN A 16 12.04 10.18 -4.67
CA GLN A 16 11.86 11.61 -4.86
C GLN A 16 10.39 11.97 -5.05
N ALA A 17 9.67 11.22 -5.89
CA ALA A 17 8.25 11.41 -6.09
C ALA A 17 7.46 11.21 -4.79
N SER A 18 7.82 10.20 -4.00
CA SER A 18 7.16 9.93 -2.71
C SER A 18 7.34 11.08 -1.72
N LYS A 19 8.54 11.66 -1.65
CA LYS A 19 8.78 12.84 -0.80
C LYS A 19 7.91 14.01 -1.21
N TYR A 20 7.80 14.25 -2.51
CA TYR A 20 6.96 15.31 -3.05
C TYR A 20 5.50 15.11 -2.67
N HIS A 21 4.98 13.90 -2.86
CA HIS A 21 3.59 13.57 -2.55
C HIS A 21 3.31 13.67 -1.04
N GLN A 22 4.23 13.20 -0.19
CA GLN A 22 4.09 13.33 1.26
C GLN A 22 3.99 14.80 1.68
N LYS A 23 4.84 15.65 1.12
CA LYS A 23 4.84 17.08 1.41
C LYS A 23 3.53 17.73 1.00
N ALA A 24 2.99 17.35 -0.16
CA ALA A 24 1.73 17.89 -0.67
C ALA A 24 0.52 17.48 0.18
N ARG A 25 0.50 16.22 0.65
CA ARG A 25 -0.58 15.68 1.49
C ARG A 25 -0.49 16.12 2.95
N LYS A 26 0.71 16.48 3.41
CA LYS A 26 0.98 16.75 4.82
C LYS A 26 0.55 15.54 5.68
N ASN A 27 -0.27 15.76 6.72
CA ASN A 27 -0.71 14.73 7.63
C ASN A 27 -2.12 14.20 7.34
N SER A 28 -2.68 14.52 6.17
CA SER A 28 -4.09 14.19 5.88
C SER A 28 -4.38 12.69 5.92
N LEU A 29 -3.46 11.86 5.41
CA LEU A 29 -3.65 10.40 5.44
C LEU A 29 -3.54 9.84 6.84
N LEU A 30 -2.57 10.31 7.64
CA LEU A 30 -2.43 9.86 9.03
C LEU A 30 -3.70 10.17 9.83
N LYS A 31 -4.21 11.39 9.70
CA LYS A 31 -5.45 11.79 10.37
C LYS A 31 -6.64 10.94 9.91
N GLY A 32 -6.72 10.67 8.60
CA GLY A 32 -7.78 9.82 8.06
C GLY A 32 -7.74 8.42 8.67
N PHE A 33 -6.58 7.78 8.67
CA PHE A 33 -6.44 6.42 9.16
C PHE A 33 -6.54 6.27 10.69
N GLU A 34 -6.55 7.37 11.44
CA GLU A 34 -6.94 7.34 12.85
C GLU A 34 -8.41 6.97 13.02
N ASN A 35 -9.22 7.21 12.01
CA ASN A 35 -10.64 6.87 12.01
C ASN A 35 -10.82 5.43 11.51
N ARG A 36 -11.47 4.61 12.32
CA ARG A 36 -11.71 3.19 12.04
C ARG A 36 -12.41 2.95 10.70
N ASP A 37 -13.32 3.83 10.32
CA ASP A 37 -14.16 3.66 9.13
C ASP A 37 -13.59 4.35 7.89
N PHE A 38 -12.43 4.99 8.02
CA PHE A 38 -11.84 5.72 6.92
C PHE A 38 -11.29 4.79 5.84
N THR A 39 -11.58 5.12 4.58
CA THR A 39 -10.91 4.56 3.40
C THR A 39 -10.58 5.68 2.43
N THR A 40 -9.66 5.43 1.52
CA THR A 40 -9.35 6.39 0.46
C THR A 40 -10.30 6.26 -0.75
N PHE A 41 -11.29 5.37 -0.67
CA PHE A 41 -12.29 5.15 -1.73
C PHE A 41 -13.53 6.04 -1.49
N ASN A 42 -13.36 7.37 -1.53
CA ASN A 42 -14.40 8.31 -1.10
C ASN A 42 -14.97 9.19 -2.20
N SER A 43 -14.54 9.05 -3.44
CA SER A 43 -15.07 9.84 -4.54
C SER A 43 -16.19 9.10 -5.26
N ASP A 44 -17.05 9.85 -5.97
CA ASP A 44 -18.09 9.25 -6.82
C ASP A 44 -17.49 8.28 -7.84
N TYR A 45 -16.28 8.56 -8.30
CA TYR A 45 -15.55 7.70 -9.21
C TYR A 45 -15.25 6.35 -8.58
N ASP A 46 -14.89 6.33 -7.29
CA ASP A 46 -14.54 5.11 -6.56
C ASP A 46 -15.76 4.30 -6.14
N ASN A 47 -16.98 4.85 -6.20
CA ASN A 47 -18.19 4.13 -5.81
C ASN A 47 -18.39 2.85 -6.62
N VAL A 48 -18.02 2.85 -7.89
CA VAL A 48 -18.11 1.65 -8.74
C VAL A 48 -17.21 0.55 -8.17
N VAL A 49 -15.99 0.91 -7.78
CA VAL A 49 -15.01 -0.02 -7.19
C VAL A 49 -15.52 -0.52 -5.85
N VAL A 50 -15.96 0.37 -4.98
CA VAL A 50 -16.49 0.03 -3.64
C VAL A 50 -17.67 -0.93 -3.75
N ASN A 51 -18.61 -0.67 -4.67
CA ASN A 51 -19.76 -1.54 -4.86
C ASN A 51 -19.37 -2.95 -5.29
N LYS A 52 -18.33 -3.08 -6.13
CA LYS A 52 -17.81 -4.39 -6.51
C LYS A 52 -17.09 -5.07 -5.35
N LEU A 53 -16.31 -4.34 -4.57
CA LEU A 53 -15.58 -4.87 -3.42
C LEU A 53 -16.52 -5.44 -2.35
N LYS A 54 -17.69 -4.84 -2.17
CA LYS A 54 -18.68 -5.32 -1.21
C LYS A 54 -19.18 -6.73 -1.51
N HIS A 55 -19.06 -7.19 -2.75
CA HIS A 55 -19.46 -8.53 -3.17
C HIS A 55 -18.33 -9.56 -3.06
N ILE A 56 -17.13 -9.14 -2.67
CA ILE A 56 -16.00 -10.04 -2.47
C ILE A 56 -15.91 -10.40 -0.99
N ASN A 57 -15.79 -11.68 -0.70
CA ASN A 57 -15.59 -12.14 0.67
C ASN A 57 -14.11 -12.07 1.02
N PHE A 58 -13.73 -11.09 1.83
CA PHE A 58 -12.37 -10.93 2.34
C PHE A 58 -12.13 -11.61 3.68
N ASP A 59 -13.16 -12.17 4.31
CA ASP A 59 -13.04 -12.73 5.66
C ASP A 59 -11.99 -13.83 5.73
N GLY A 60 -11.01 -13.64 6.63
CA GLY A 60 -9.95 -14.59 6.85
C GLY A 60 -8.90 -14.65 5.73
N LYS A 61 -9.04 -13.81 4.73
CA LYS A 61 -8.12 -13.80 3.58
C LYS A 61 -6.87 -12.97 3.87
N ILE A 62 -5.78 -13.39 3.26
CA ILE A 62 -4.54 -12.64 3.21
C ILE A 62 -4.46 -12.04 1.81
N ILE A 63 -4.31 -10.72 1.73
CA ILE A 63 -4.26 -10.01 0.45
C ILE A 63 -2.87 -9.45 0.20
N ALA A 64 -2.48 -9.38 -1.07
CA ALA A 64 -1.19 -8.84 -1.47
C ALA A 64 -1.37 -7.81 -2.56
N GLN A 65 -0.55 -6.76 -2.54
CA GLN A 65 -0.54 -5.75 -3.59
C GLN A 65 0.89 -5.51 -4.06
N MET A 66 1.09 -5.68 -5.35
CA MET A 66 2.33 -5.31 -6.02
C MET A 66 2.29 -3.81 -6.30
N GLN A 67 3.43 -3.15 -6.17
CA GLN A 67 3.54 -1.71 -6.39
C GLN A 67 2.54 -0.92 -5.52
N CYS A 68 2.55 -1.21 -4.22
CA CYS A 68 1.55 -0.70 -3.28
C CYS A 68 1.71 0.80 -2.93
N GLN A 69 2.79 1.44 -3.38
CA GLN A 69 3.10 2.83 -3.02
C GLN A 69 3.10 3.01 -1.50
N ASN A 70 2.37 3.97 -0.98
CA ASN A 70 2.28 4.21 0.46
C ASN A 70 1.24 3.34 1.18
N GLY A 71 0.70 2.33 0.50
CA GLY A 71 -0.21 1.35 1.10
C GLY A 71 -1.63 1.82 1.35
N ARG A 72 -1.99 3.05 0.98
CA ARG A 72 -3.31 3.61 1.27
C ARG A 72 -4.45 2.77 0.68
N GLU A 73 -4.26 2.25 -0.52
CA GLU A 73 -5.28 1.41 -1.17
C GLU A 73 -5.36 0.05 -0.50
N LEU A 74 -4.21 -0.57 -0.22
CA LEU A 74 -4.16 -1.87 0.44
C LEU A 74 -4.79 -1.81 1.83
N LEU A 75 -4.47 -0.79 2.61
CA LEU A 75 -5.04 -0.59 3.93
C LEU A 75 -6.55 -0.32 3.85
N SER A 76 -6.98 0.42 2.84
CA SER A 76 -8.41 0.64 2.60
C SER A 76 -9.14 -0.67 2.26
N LEU A 77 -8.52 -1.54 1.46
CA LEU A 77 -9.07 -2.87 1.14
C LEU A 77 -9.23 -3.73 2.40
N MET A 78 -8.32 -3.62 3.36
CA MET A 78 -8.43 -4.37 4.61
C MET A 78 -9.68 -4.02 5.42
N LYS A 79 -10.24 -2.84 5.21
CA LYS A 79 -11.49 -2.42 5.87
C LYS A 79 -12.69 -3.26 5.44
N PHE A 80 -12.55 -4.05 4.37
CA PHE A 80 -13.59 -4.98 3.90
C PHE A 80 -13.49 -6.36 4.54
N GLY A 81 -12.58 -6.56 5.50
CA GLY A 81 -12.55 -7.76 6.33
C GLY A 81 -11.35 -8.67 6.16
N ALA A 82 -10.35 -8.30 5.35
CA ALA A 82 -9.15 -9.11 5.20
C ALA A 82 -8.41 -9.28 6.53
N LYS A 83 -7.88 -10.47 6.76
CA LYS A 83 -7.16 -10.81 7.99
C LYS A 83 -5.79 -10.16 8.05
N GLU A 84 -5.06 -10.24 6.95
CA GLU A 84 -3.69 -9.71 6.84
C GLU A 84 -3.47 -9.19 5.43
N ALA A 85 -2.46 -8.32 5.29
CA ALA A 85 -2.05 -7.81 3.99
C ALA A 85 -0.53 -7.73 3.89
N ILE A 86 -0.03 -7.87 2.67
CA ILE A 86 1.38 -7.62 2.37
C ILE A 86 1.49 -6.76 1.11
N GLY A 87 2.24 -5.66 1.20
CA GLY A 87 2.48 -4.75 0.08
C GLY A 87 3.93 -4.72 -0.32
N PHE A 88 4.19 -4.58 -1.61
CA PHE A 88 5.53 -4.53 -2.17
C PHE A 88 5.70 -3.26 -2.99
N ASP A 89 6.81 -2.56 -2.79
CA ASP A 89 7.14 -1.37 -3.58
C ASP A 89 8.65 -1.16 -3.61
N ILE A 90 9.11 -0.46 -4.63
CA ILE A 90 10.53 -0.14 -4.80
C ILE A 90 10.97 1.04 -3.92
N SER A 91 10.04 1.94 -3.56
CA SER A 91 10.34 3.18 -2.86
C SER A 91 10.45 2.97 -1.35
N ASP A 92 11.62 3.24 -0.80
CA ASP A 92 11.86 3.21 0.66
C ASP A 92 10.95 4.19 1.39
N ILE A 93 10.77 5.38 0.80
CA ILE A 93 9.96 6.46 1.39
C ILE A 93 8.49 6.05 1.45
N ALA A 94 7.98 5.46 0.35
CA ALA A 94 6.60 4.98 0.30
C ALA A 94 6.36 3.84 1.31
N ILE A 95 7.28 2.89 1.40
CA ILE A 95 7.18 1.77 2.36
C ILE A 95 7.19 2.30 3.80
N SER A 96 8.05 3.25 4.11
CA SER A 96 8.09 3.85 5.45
C SER A 96 6.76 4.52 5.81
N GLU A 97 6.17 5.26 4.87
CA GLU A 97 4.86 5.87 5.07
C GLU A 97 3.77 4.82 5.26
N ALA A 98 3.81 3.75 4.45
CA ALA A 98 2.84 2.66 4.55
C ALA A 98 2.88 1.99 5.94
N GLU A 99 4.07 1.78 6.48
CA GLU A 99 4.23 1.22 7.82
C GLU A 99 3.64 2.13 8.89
N GLN A 100 3.85 3.44 8.77
CA GLN A 100 3.26 4.42 9.69
C GLN A 100 1.74 4.43 9.61
N LEU A 101 1.19 4.37 8.40
CA LEU A 101 -0.27 4.34 8.20
C LEU A 101 -0.88 3.07 8.79
N ALA A 102 -0.24 1.93 8.58
CA ALA A 102 -0.72 0.65 9.13
C ALA A 102 -0.72 0.66 10.65
N GLU A 103 0.34 1.19 11.26
CA GLU A 103 0.44 1.33 12.71
C GLU A 103 -0.65 2.25 13.25
N THR A 104 -0.85 3.40 12.61
CA THR A 104 -1.90 4.35 13.00
C THR A 104 -3.29 3.74 12.88
N ALA A 105 -3.54 3.00 11.81
CA ALA A 105 -4.83 2.33 11.57
C ALA A 105 -5.01 1.06 12.39
N LYS A 106 -3.95 0.57 13.04
CA LYS A 106 -3.94 -0.69 13.82
C LYS A 106 -4.35 -1.87 12.96
N LEU A 107 -3.85 -1.91 11.72
CA LEU A 107 -4.10 -2.98 10.77
C LEU A 107 -2.90 -3.91 10.66
N SER A 108 -3.17 -5.21 10.51
CA SER A 108 -2.13 -6.23 10.38
C SER A 108 -1.62 -6.30 8.95
N ALA A 109 -0.80 -5.34 8.58
CA ALA A 109 -0.20 -5.23 7.25
C ALA A 109 1.32 -5.19 7.34
N LYS A 110 1.97 -5.89 6.41
CA LYS A 110 3.42 -5.91 6.26
C LYS A 110 3.78 -5.27 4.93
N PHE A 111 4.87 -4.50 4.93
CA PHE A 111 5.35 -3.85 3.71
C PHE A 111 6.81 -4.20 3.47
N VAL A 112 7.13 -4.51 2.23
CA VAL A 112 8.47 -4.96 1.82
C VAL A 112 8.98 -4.07 0.69
N ARG A 113 10.12 -3.43 0.90
CA ARG A 113 10.80 -2.70 -0.16
C ARG A 113 11.53 -3.69 -1.06
N THR A 114 11.08 -3.81 -2.30
CA THR A 114 11.71 -4.69 -3.27
C THR A 114 11.32 -4.31 -4.69
N ASN A 115 12.13 -4.74 -5.66
CA ASN A 115 11.72 -4.79 -7.05
C ASN A 115 10.79 -5.99 -7.21
N ILE A 116 9.58 -5.77 -7.74
CA ILE A 116 8.59 -6.84 -7.91
C ILE A 116 9.09 -7.98 -8.82
N LEU A 117 10.08 -7.69 -9.68
CA LEU A 117 10.70 -8.70 -10.55
C LEU A 117 11.63 -9.64 -9.78
N GLU A 118 11.97 -9.31 -8.54
CA GLU A 118 12.90 -10.06 -7.69
C GLU A 118 12.23 -10.63 -6.44
N ILE A 119 10.89 -10.71 -6.43
CA ILE A 119 10.17 -11.25 -5.28
C ILE A 119 10.52 -12.74 -5.10
N ASP A 120 10.91 -13.05 -3.87
CA ASP A 120 11.39 -14.36 -3.46
C ASP A 120 10.23 -15.36 -3.30
N ASP A 121 10.53 -16.65 -3.47
CA ASP A 121 9.59 -17.77 -3.33
C ASP A 121 8.93 -17.83 -1.94
N LYS A 122 9.54 -17.26 -0.93
CA LYS A 122 8.97 -17.24 0.43
C LYS A 122 7.61 -16.53 0.52
N TYR A 123 7.23 -15.79 -0.52
CA TYR A 123 5.94 -15.10 -0.58
C TYR A 123 4.88 -15.85 -1.38
N ASN A 124 5.17 -17.06 -1.87
CA ASN A 124 4.24 -17.81 -2.73
C ASN A 124 2.98 -18.28 -2.01
N ASP A 125 2.98 -18.30 -0.67
CA ASP A 125 1.85 -18.77 0.14
C ASP A 125 0.81 -17.70 0.41
N TYR A 126 1.01 -16.49 -0.09
CA TYR A 126 0.06 -15.40 0.06
C TYR A 126 -1.01 -15.39 -1.02
#